data_604c8a05d31e45ce688847662fd363ee
#
_entry.id   604c8a05d31e45ce688847662fd363ee
#
_cell.length_a   1.000
_cell.length_b   1.000
_cell.length_c   1.000
_cell.angle_alpha   90.00
_cell.angle_beta   90.00
_cell.angle_gamma   90.00
#
_symmetry.space_group_name_H-M   'P 1'
#
loop_
_entity.id
_entity.type
_entity.pdbx_description
1 polymer ?
#
loop_
_entity_poly.entity_id
_entity_poly.type
_entity_poly.pdbx_seq_one_letter_code
_entity_poly.pdbx_strand_id
1 'polypeptide(L)'
;MNNEKKLTTAFGAPVPDNRNSATAGKRGPVLMQDVWLMEKLAHFEREVIPERRMHAKGSGAFGTFTVTNDITKYTKAKIFSEVGKQTPLFVRFSTVAGERGAADAERDIRGFAVKFYTEEGNWDLVGNNTPVFFIRDPLQFPDLNRAVKRNPKTNLRDATANWDFWTSLPEAIHQVTIVMSDRGIPKSYRTMHGFGSHTYSLINENDERVWVKFHWVCQQPIENLSDAEAANVVASDRESHQRDLFEAIEKGDFPKWKLCIQVMTEEQANNMPYNPFDLTKVWYHDEFPLIEVGVMELNRNPENYFQDVEQAAFAPSTIIPGVSFSPDRMLQGRLFSYADAQRYRLGANYHQIPVNAPQCPVNSYHRDGQGRVDGNHGSTIGYAPNSFGEWAEQPQFKNPGLDVSGAAYQYDFYEDDSDFYTQPGKLFRLMSPEKQQILFENTAAAMDGVPDFIKERHAKHCYQCDPAYGEGVAKALGMNIDFSDVK
;
A
#
# COMPACT_ATOMS: atom_id res chain seq x y z
N MET A 1 -1.40 -0.67 -45.75
CA MET A 1 -0.88 -2.05 -45.83
C MET A 1 -1.38 -2.76 -44.58
N ASN A 2 -2.17 -3.82 -44.71
CA ASN A 2 -2.60 -4.63 -43.58
C ASN A 2 -1.33 -5.26 -42.95
N ASN A 3 -0.94 -4.77 -41.77
CA ASN A 3 0.17 -5.32 -41.02
C ASN A 3 -0.31 -6.60 -40.31
N GLU A 4 -0.56 -7.66 -41.08
CA GLU A 4 -0.99 -8.95 -40.56
C GLU A 4 0.14 -9.52 -39.70
N LYS A 5 -0.09 -9.65 -38.40
CA LYS A 5 0.85 -10.27 -37.49
C LYS A 5 0.85 -11.78 -37.73
N LYS A 6 1.89 -12.30 -38.36
CA LYS A 6 2.06 -13.74 -38.62
C LYS A 6 2.47 -14.44 -37.32
N LEU A 7 1.79 -15.56 -37.04
CA LEU A 7 2.04 -16.35 -35.83
C LEU A 7 3.38 -17.08 -35.90
N THR A 8 4.15 -17.00 -34.83
CA THR A 8 5.41 -17.75 -34.65
C THR A 8 5.44 -18.40 -33.28
N THR A 9 6.34 -19.40 -33.09
CA THR A 9 6.78 -19.87 -31.78
C THR A 9 7.50 -18.74 -31.02
N ALA A 10 7.73 -18.93 -29.74
CA ALA A 10 8.55 -17.98 -28.94
C ALA A 10 10.01 -17.84 -29.47
N PHE A 11 10.50 -18.82 -30.23
CA PHE A 11 11.80 -18.81 -30.86
C PHE A 11 11.80 -18.33 -32.32
N GLY A 12 10.64 -17.80 -32.79
CA GLY A 12 10.49 -17.14 -34.10
C GLY A 12 10.20 -18.07 -35.27
N ALA A 13 10.03 -19.38 -35.08
CA ALA A 13 9.68 -20.28 -36.14
C ALA A 13 8.20 -20.09 -36.58
N PRO A 14 7.88 -20.03 -37.89
CA PRO A 14 6.48 -19.90 -38.36
C PRO A 14 5.62 -21.03 -37.84
N VAL A 15 4.40 -20.71 -37.39
CA VAL A 15 3.38 -21.70 -37.00
C VAL A 15 2.44 -21.96 -38.15
N PRO A 16 2.45 -23.18 -38.74
CA PRO A 16 1.67 -23.48 -39.94
C PRO A 16 0.18 -23.72 -39.65
N ASP A 17 -0.14 -24.28 -38.50
CA ASP A 17 -1.50 -24.57 -38.05
C ASP A 17 -1.66 -24.30 -36.55
N ASN A 18 -2.68 -23.54 -36.17
CA ASN A 18 -3.00 -23.22 -34.74
C ASN A 18 -4.38 -23.80 -34.35
N ARG A 19 -4.97 -24.65 -35.17
CA ARG A 19 -6.29 -25.28 -34.93
C ARG A 19 -6.20 -26.76 -34.68
N ASN A 20 -5.24 -27.44 -35.31
CA ASN A 20 -5.12 -28.88 -35.31
C ASN A 20 -3.76 -29.32 -34.84
N SER A 21 -3.73 -30.21 -33.82
CA SER A 21 -2.51 -30.87 -33.37
C SER A 21 -2.09 -31.97 -34.37
N ALA A 22 -0.79 -32.21 -34.45
CA ALA A 22 -0.27 -33.33 -35.25
C ALA A 22 -0.63 -34.67 -34.56
N THR A 23 -1.21 -35.58 -35.33
CA THR A 23 -1.65 -36.92 -34.86
C THR A 23 -1.14 -38.04 -35.72
N ALA A 24 -1.09 -39.25 -35.19
CA ALA A 24 -0.80 -40.47 -35.90
C ALA A 24 -2.07 -40.94 -36.65
N GLY A 25 -2.33 -40.39 -37.83
CA GLY A 25 -3.57 -40.60 -38.61
C GLY A 25 -4.73 -39.76 -38.08
N LYS A 26 -5.87 -39.75 -38.81
CA LYS A 26 -7.00 -38.85 -38.53
C LYS A 26 -7.67 -39.01 -37.16
N ARG A 27 -7.51 -40.13 -36.52
CA ARG A 27 -8.13 -40.49 -35.24
C ARG A 27 -7.10 -41.02 -34.22
N GLY A 28 -5.80 -40.90 -34.52
CA GLY A 28 -4.73 -41.40 -33.71
C GLY A 28 -4.32 -40.43 -32.59
N PRO A 29 -3.40 -40.84 -31.74
CA PRO A 29 -2.89 -40.00 -30.66
C PRO A 29 -2.08 -38.81 -31.19
N VAL A 30 -2.01 -37.76 -30.36
CA VAL A 30 -1.15 -36.60 -30.61
C VAL A 30 0.33 -37.00 -30.57
N LEU A 31 1.11 -36.39 -31.46
CA LEU A 31 2.54 -36.67 -31.57
C LEU A 31 3.38 -35.68 -30.70
N MET A 32 4.38 -36.24 -30.02
CA MET A 32 5.36 -35.45 -29.27
C MET A 32 6.18 -34.45 -30.11
N GLN A 33 6.24 -34.65 -31.44
CA GLN A 33 6.92 -33.75 -32.37
C GLN A 33 6.10 -32.50 -32.73
N ASP A 34 4.88 -32.35 -32.21
CA ASP A 34 4.12 -31.12 -32.30
C ASP A 34 4.68 -30.08 -31.34
N VAL A 35 5.76 -29.41 -31.74
CA VAL A 35 6.51 -28.44 -30.90
C VAL A 35 5.63 -27.27 -30.51
N TRP A 36 4.73 -26.82 -31.40
CA TRP A 36 3.83 -25.71 -31.10
C TRP A 36 2.84 -26.04 -29.99
N LEU A 37 2.23 -27.24 -30.06
CA LEU A 37 1.33 -27.71 -28.99
C LEU A 37 2.04 -27.77 -27.63
N MET A 38 3.25 -28.36 -27.61
CA MET A 38 4.00 -28.47 -26.35
C MET A 38 4.39 -27.11 -25.78
N GLU A 39 4.89 -26.18 -26.60
CA GLU A 39 5.25 -24.83 -26.19
C GLU A 39 4.00 -24.09 -25.65
N LYS A 40 2.90 -24.14 -26.37
CA LYS A 40 1.66 -23.47 -26.02
C LYS A 40 1.09 -23.95 -24.69
N LEU A 41 1.05 -25.26 -24.45
CA LEU A 41 0.57 -25.83 -23.19
C LEU A 41 1.53 -25.52 -22.05
N ALA A 42 2.83 -25.75 -22.24
CA ALA A 42 3.82 -25.52 -21.21
C ALA A 42 3.91 -24.04 -20.78
N HIS A 43 3.75 -23.10 -21.72
CA HIS A 43 3.73 -21.67 -21.40
C HIS A 43 2.45 -21.30 -20.64
N PHE A 44 1.29 -21.75 -21.12
CA PHE A 44 -0.02 -21.45 -20.53
C PHE A 44 -0.10 -21.84 -19.06
N GLU A 45 0.44 -23.00 -18.69
CA GLU A 45 0.47 -23.47 -17.29
C GLU A 45 1.32 -22.57 -16.38
N ARG A 46 2.18 -21.72 -16.92
CA ARG A 46 3.12 -20.84 -16.21
C ARG A 46 2.85 -19.35 -16.38
N GLU A 47 1.73 -18.98 -16.98
CA GLU A 47 1.31 -17.57 -17.16
C GLU A 47 0.86 -16.91 -15.85
N VAL A 48 0.84 -17.63 -14.74
CA VAL A 48 0.46 -17.13 -13.43
C VAL A 48 1.66 -17.01 -12.50
N ILE A 49 1.64 -15.96 -11.67
CA ILE A 49 2.58 -15.76 -10.57
C ILE A 49 1.79 -15.74 -9.25
N PRO A 50 2.45 -15.96 -8.08
CA PRO A 50 1.78 -15.83 -6.80
C PRO A 50 1.13 -14.46 -6.66
N GLU A 51 -0.12 -14.41 -6.19
CA GLU A 51 -0.75 -13.14 -5.84
C GLU A 51 -0.02 -12.48 -4.66
N ARG A 52 -0.15 -11.16 -4.50
CA ARG A 52 0.34 -10.48 -3.31
C ARG A 52 -0.37 -11.01 -2.07
N ARG A 53 0.38 -11.18 -0.98
CA ARG A 53 -0.20 -11.68 0.28
C ARG A 53 -1.32 -10.80 0.80
N MET A 54 -1.16 -9.47 0.66
CA MET A 54 -2.18 -8.44 0.82
C MET A 54 -2.17 -7.58 -0.44
N HIS A 55 -3.24 -6.82 -0.66
CA HIS A 55 -3.36 -5.94 -1.83
C HIS A 55 -3.38 -6.68 -3.18
N ALA A 56 -3.89 -7.91 -3.22
CA ALA A 56 -3.90 -8.71 -4.45
C ALA A 56 -4.77 -8.09 -5.56
N LYS A 57 -5.99 -7.64 -5.23
CA LYS A 57 -6.86 -6.90 -6.14
C LYS A 57 -6.44 -5.44 -6.21
N GLY A 58 -6.17 -4.92 -7.41
CA GLY A 58 -5.79 -3.53 -7.57
C GLY A 58 -5.63 -3.09 -9.02
N SER A 59 -5.44 -1.79 -9.20
CA SER A 59 -5.32 -1.09 -10.48
C SER A 59 -4.13 -0.14 -10.44
N GLY A 60 -3.60 0.21 -11.60
CA GLY A 60 -2.47 1.14 -11.68
C GLY A 60 -2.63 2.14 -12.81
N ALA A 61 -1.92 3.25 -12.69
CA ALA A 61 -1.80 4.27 -13.72
C ALA A 61 -0.46 4.97 -13.62
N PHE A 62 0.02 5.46 -14.75
CA PHE A 62 1.19 6.33 -14.84
C PHE A 62 0.77 7.79 -14.76
N GLY A 63 1.70 8.62 -14.35
CA GLY A 63 1.46 10.05 -14.24
C GLY A 63 2.72 10.86 -14.04
N THR A 64 2.52 12.09 -13.61
CA THR A 64 3.58 13.06 -13.36
C THR A 64 3.35 13.74 -12.01
N PHE A 65 4.41 13.89 -11.25
CA PHE A 65 4.46 14.74 -10.07
C PHE A 65 5.13 16.06 -10.44
N THR A 66 4.49 17.17 -10.08
CA THR A 66 5.03 18.52 -10.30
C THR A 66 5.18 19.22 -8.95
N VAL A 67 6.37 19.70 -8.64
CA VAL A 67 6.63 20.49 -7.43
C VAL A 67 5.96 21.86 -7.55
N THR A 68 5.18 22.25 -6.53
CA THR A 68 4.49 23.56 -6.50
C THR A 68 5.08 24.52 -5.47
N ASN A 69 5.73 23.97 -4.43
CA ASN A 69 6.27 24.75 -3.32
C ASN A 69 7.67 24.30 -2.94
N ASP A 70 8.51 25.22 -2.57
CA ASP A 70 9.87 24.95 -2.13
C ASP A 70 9.89 24.35 -0.71
N ILE A 71 10.45 23.14 -0.60
CA ILE A 71 10.70 22.45 0.66
C ILE A 71 12.19 22.09 0.84
N THR A 72 13.10 22.71 0.09
CA THR A 72 14.55 22.42 0.16
C THR A 72 15.16 22.67 1.53
N LYS A 73 14.54 23.50 2.36
CA LYS A 73 14.94 23.67 3.76
C LYS A 73 14.80 22.39 4.61
N TYR A 74 13.99 21.42 4.17
CA TYR A 74 13.76 20.17 4.87
C TYR A 74 14.47 18.98 4.24
N THR A 75 14.76 19.02 2.93
CA THR A 75 15.31 17.87 2.21
C THR A 75 16.22 18.27 1.06
N LYS A 76 17.32 17.52 0.91
CA LYS A 76 18.23 17.60 -0.23
C LYS A 76 17.83 16.73 -1.43
N ALA A 77 16.70 16.01 -1.34
CA ALA A 77 16.22 15.14 -2.40
C ALA A 77 15.95 15.93 -3.68
N LYS A 78 16.60 15.56 -4.78
CA LYS A 78 16.54 16.31 -6.05
C LYS A 78 15.14 16.35 -6.66
N ILE A 79 14.27 15.40 -6.35
CA ILE A 79 12.87 15.45 -6.77
C ILE A 79 12.18 16.77 -6.34
N PHE A 80 12.62 17.39 -5.23
CA PHE A 80 12.08 18.62 -4.65
C PHE A 80 12.97 19.85 -4.85
N SER A 81 14.00 19.76 -5.70
CA SER A 81 15.05 20.79 -5.81
C SER A 81 14.58 22.15 -6.35
N GLU A 82 13.47 22.20 -7.09
CA GLU A 82 12.94 23.45 -7.64
C GLU A 82 11.45 23.36 -7.92
N VAL A 83 10.77 24.50 -7.81
CA VAL A 83 9.35 24.64 -8.17
C VAL A 83 9.19 24.50 -9.68
N GLY A 84 8.19 23.72 -10.11
CA GLY A 84 7.94 23.40 -11.50
C GLY A 84 8.64 22.13 -12.00
N LYS A 85 9.54 21.53 -11.22
CA LYS A 85 10.17 20.27 -11.58
C LYS A 85 9.15 19.16 -11.69
N GLN A 86 9.26 18.38 -12.77
CA GLN A 86 8.39 17.25 -13.07
C GLN A 86 9.14 15.93 -12.94
N THR A 87 8.50 14.96 -12.30
CA THR A 87 9.03 13.60 -12.11
C THR A 87 7.98 12.60 -12.57
N PRO A 88 8.32 11.66 -13.47
CA PRO A 88 7.43 10.56 -13.85
C PRO A 88 7.13 9.66 -12.64
N LEU A 89 5.94 9.10 -12.61
CA LEU A 89 5.54 8.18 -11.55
C LEU A 89 4.60 7.08 -12.05
N PHE A 90 4.49 6.04 -11.23
CA PHE A 90 3.47 5.01 -11.33
C PHE A 90 2.75 4.86 -9.99
N VAL A 91 1.43 4.79 -10.02
CA VAL A 91 0.60 4.56 -8.83
C VAL A 91 -0.10 3.22 -8.94
N ARG A 92 -0.19 2.50 -7.83
CA ARG A 92 -1.07 1.34 -7.71
C ARG A 92 -2.03 1.52 -6.54
N PHE A 93 -3.31 1.48 -6.84
CA PHE A 93 -4.40 1.37 -5.87
C PHE A 93 -4.80 -0.08 -5.69
N SER A 94 -5.34 -0.43 -4.51
CA SER A 94 -5.76 -1.81 -4.23
C SER A 94 -6.71 -1.88 -3.03
N THR A 95 -7.50 -2.94 -2.93
CA THR A 95 -8.06 -3.36 -1.64
C THR A 95 -6.96 -4.02 -0.79
N VAL A 96 -7.20 -4.30 0.49
CA VAL A 96 -6.20 -4.89 1.38
C VAL A 96 -6.44 -6.38 1.59
N ALA A 97 -7.61 -6.76 2.09
CA ALA A 97 -7.92 -8.15 2.42
C ALA A 97 -8.38 -8.98 1.22
N GLY A 98 -8.88 -8.36 0.16
CA GLY A 98 -9.39 -9.03 -1.03
C GLY A 98 -8.33 -9.87 -1.76
N GLU A 99 -8.72 -11.05 -2.23
CA GLU A 99 -7.94 -11.88 -3.14
C GLU A 99 -7.97 -11.25 -4.56
N ARG A 100 -7.17 -11.78 -5.48
CA ARG A 100 -7.06 -11.27 -6.86
C ARG A 100 -8.42 -11.12 -7.59
N GLY A 101 -9.38 -12.01 -7.33
CA GLY A 101 -10.73 -11.98 -7.92
C GLY A 101 -11.80 -11.27 -7.07
N ALA A 102 -11.43 -10.61 -5.98
CA ALA A 102 -12.36 -9.85 -5.16
C ALA A 102 -12.95 -8.65 -5.90
N ALA A 103 -14.06 -8.10 -5.40
CA ALA A 103 -14.63 -6.87 -5.94
C ALA A 103 -13.89 -5.63 -5.45
N ASP A 104 -13.94 -4.55 -6.22
CA ASP A 104 -13.32 -3.28 -5.85
C ASP A 104 -14.13 -2.54 -4.76
N ALA A 105 -15.45 -2.57 -4.84
CA ALA A 105 -16.34 -1.85 -3.93
C ALA A 105 -16.67 -2.67 -2.66
N GLU A 106 -15.66 -3.24 -2.01
CA GLU A 106 -15.79 -3.90 -0.71
C GLU A 106 -15.39 -2.93 0.42
N ARG A 107 -15.97 -3.13 1.63
CA ARG A 107 -15.53 -2.41 2.84
C ARG A 107 -14.16 -2.90 3.25
N ASP A 108 -13.16 -2.05 3.01
CA ASP A 108 -11.75 -2.37 3.27
C ASP A 108 -10.93 -1.08 3.23
N ILE A 109 -9.71 -1.11 3.76
CA ILE A 109 -8.69 -0.10 3.49
C ILE A 109 -8.32 -0.17 2.00
N ARG A 110 -7.93 0.96 1.43
CA ARG A 110 -7.33 1.00 0.09
C ARG A 110 -5.84 1.25 0.17
N GLY A 111 -5.06 0.40 -0.50
CA GLY A 111 -3.66 0.67 -0.75
C GLY A 111 -3.50 1.88 -1.68
N PHE A 112 -2.49 2.68 -1.42
CA PHE A 112 -2.11 3.86 -2.19
C PHE A 112 -0.58 3.88 -2.29
N ALA A 113 -0.03 3.21 -3.29
CA ALA A 113 1.41 3.05 -3.47
C ALA A 113 1.89 3.87 -4.68
N VAL A 114 2.84 4.76 -4.46
CA VAL A 114 3.41 5.63 -5.48
C VAL A 114 4.89 5.30 -5.65
N LYS A 115 5.31 5.08 -6.89
CA LYS A 115 6.70 4.93 -7.31
C LYS A 115 7.09 6.14 -8.14
N PHE A 116 8.10 6.89 -7.68
CA PHE A 116 8.69 7.99 -8.43
C PHE A 116 9.97 7.49 -9.14
N TYR A 117 10.11 7.84 -10.40
CA TYR A 117 11.30 7.55 -11.20
C TYR A 117 12.18 8.80 -11.22
N THR A 118 13.04 8.93 -10.20
CA THR A 118 13.88 10.13 -10.05
C THR A 118 15.26 9.96 -10.70
N GLU A 119 15.98 11.05 -10.85
CA GLU A 119 17.37 11.04 -11.33
C GLU A 119 18.37 10.43 -10.32
N GLU A 120 17.94 10.25 -9.06
CA GLU A 120 18.75 9.67 -7.98
C GLU A 120 18.39 8.23 -7.65
N GLY A 121 17.44 7.65 -8.34
CA GLY A 121 16.88 6.32 -8.10
C GLY A 121 15.37 6.32 -8.08
N ASN A 122 14.77 5.17 -7.89
CA ASN A 122 13.35 5.10 -7.58
C ASN A 122 13.11 5.46 -6.12
N TRP A 123 11.98 6.10 -5.85
CA TRP A 123 11.46 6.30 -4.52
C TRP A 123 10.03 5.77 -4.43
N ASP A 124 9.78 4.87 -3.47
CA ASP A 124 8.47 4.29 -3.23
C ASP A 124 7.84 4.85 -1.95
N LEU A 125 6.73 5.57 -2.10
CA LEU A 125 5.87 5.98 -0.99
C LEU A 125 4.67 5.02 -0.91
N VAL A 126 4.75 4.05 -0.01
CA VAL A 126 3.80 2.92 0.06
C VAL A 126 2.85 3.11 1.22
N GLY A 127 1.69 3.66 0.95
CA GLY A 127 0.68 4.03 1.93
C GLY A 127 -0.72 3.46 1.68
N ASN A 128 -1.69 4.05 2.36
CA ASN A 128 -3.10 3.67 2.31
C ASN A 128 -4.00 4.92 2.21
N ASN A 129 -5.31 4.71 2.06
CA ASN A 129 -6.31 5.78 2.13
C ASN A 129 -6.69 6.15 3.58
N THR A 130 -5.97 5.64 4.57
CA THR A 130 -6.15 5.93 5.99
C THR A 130 -4.83 6.39 6.61
N PRO A 131 -4.86 7.35 7.55
CA PRO A 131 -3.64 7.89 8.16
C PRO A 131 -3.04 6.96 9.22
N VAL A 132 -3.79 5.98 9.69
CA VAL A 132 -3.41 5.02 10.74
C VAL A 132 -3.59 3.59 10.28
N PHE A 133 -3.19 2.62 11.12
CA PHE A 133 -3.35 1.20 10.88
C PHE A 133 -3.84 0.47 12.14
N PHE A 134 -4.19 -0.82 12.05
CA PHE A 134 -4.75 -1.61 13.16
C PHE A 134 -3.73 -1.97 14.24
N ILE A 135 -2.45 -2.02 13.91
CA ILE A 135 -1.36 -2.53 14.74
C ILE A 135 -0.18 -1.58 14.70
N ARG A 136 0.63 -1.62 15.74
CA ARG A 136 1.84 -0.78 15.89
C ARG A 136 3.13 -1.58 16.02
N ASP A 137 3.04 -2.91 16.03
CA ASP A 137 4.20 -3.81 16.03
C ASP A 137 4.12 -4.79 14.84
N PRO A 138 5.19 -4.94 14.04
CA PRO A 138 5.19 -5.80 12.87
C PRO A 138 5.08 -7.29 13.20
N LEU A 139 5.36 -7.69 14.45
CA LEU A 139 5.18 -9.08 14.91
C LEU A 139 3.72 -9.54 14.80
N GLN A 140 2.77 -8.60 14.93
CA GLN A 140 1.33 -8.87 14.84
C GLN A 140 0.80 -8.91 13.40
N PHE A 141 1.60 -8.49 12.40
CA PHE A 141 1.12 -8.40 11.02
C PHE A 141 0.70 -9.75 10.41
N PRO A 142 1.44 -10.86 10.61
CA PRO A 142 0.98 -12.18 10.13
C PRO A 142 -0.35 -12.62 10.75
N ASP A 143 -0.59 -12.29 12.01
CA ASP A 143 -1.82 -12.68 12.71
C ASP A 143 -3.01 -11.82 12.26
N LEU A 144 -2.84 -10.51 12.13
CA LEU A 144 -3.82 -9.65 11.46
C LEU A 144 -4.21 -10.21 10.09
N ASN A 145 -3.22 -10.60 9.31
CA ASN A 145 -3.43 -11.13 7.97
C ASN A 145 -4.25 -12.42 7.98
N ARG A 146 -3.99 -13.33 8.92
CA ARG A 146 -4.76 -14.57 9.08
C ARG A 146 -6.18 -14.29 9.53
N ALA A 147 -6.37 -13.34 10.46
CA ALA A 147 -7.70 -13.00 10.98
C ALA A 147 -8.63 -12.39 9.92
N VAL A 148 -8.10 -11.50 9.06
CA VAL A 148 -8.92 -10.82 8.02
C VAL A 148 -9.09 -11.62 6.73
N LYS A 149 -8.37 -12.71 6.53
CA LYS A 149 -8.46 -13.54 5.32
C LYS A 149 -9.54 -14.63 5.49
N ARG A 150 -9.17 -15.88 5.42
CA ARG A 150 -10.10 -17.01 5.40
C ARG A 150 -9.84 -17.98 6.54
N ASN A 151 -10.91 -18.50 7.08
CA ASN A 151 -10.85 -19.58 8.07
C ASN A 151 -10.12 -20.79 7.46
N PRO A 152 -9.06 -21.32 8.10
CA PRO A 152 -8.23 -22.37 7.52
C PRO A 152 -8.95 -23.72 7.36
N LYS A 153 -10.07 -23.93 8.07
CA LYS A 153 -10.85 -25.17 7.97
C LYS A 153 -11.91 -25.09 6.87
N THR A 154 -12.63 -23.97 6.78
CA THR A 154 -13.79 -23.84 5.90
C THR A 154 -13.47 -23.13 4.59
N ASN A 155 -12.36 -22.38 4.53
CA ASN A 155 -11.99 -21.45 3.47
C ASN A 155 -13.03 -20.33 3.23
N LEU A 156 -13.89 -20.06 4.19
CA LEU A 156 -14.84 -18.95 4.18
C LEU A 156 -14.23 -17.73 4.88
N ARG A 157 -14.68 -16.53 4.53
CA ARG A 157 -14.42 -15.34 5.34
C ARG A 157 -15.07 -15.52 6.72
N ASP A 158 -14.41 -15.06 7.76
CA ASP A 158 -14.81 -15.31 9.14
C ASP A 158 -14.85 -13.98 9.92
N ALA A 159 -16.05 -13.42 10.05
CA ALA A 159 -16.24 -12.19 10.79
C ALA A 159 -15.83 -12.34 12.27
N THR A 160 -16.05 -13.52 12.87
CA THR A 160 -15.66 -13.78 14.25
C THR A 160 -14.15 -13.66 14.43
N ALA A 161 -13.34 -14.30 13.56
CA ALA A 161 -11.89 -14.22 13.66
C ALA A 161 -11.39 -12.79 13.50
N ASN A 162 -11.99 -12.04 12.56
CA ASN A 162 -11.63 -10.65 12.30
C ASN A 162 -11.94 -9.75 13.51
N TRP A 163 -13.16 -9.81 14.03
CA TRP A 163 -13.58 -8.99 15.15
C TRP A 163 -12.93 -9.40 16.47
N ASP A 164 -12.68 -10.69 16.69
CA ASP A 164 -11.95 -11.15 17.86
C ASP A 164 -10.53 -10.59 17.90
N PHE A 165 -9.81 -10.64 16.77
CA PHE A 165 -8.49 -10.08 16.66
C PHE A 165 -8.49 -8.55 16.89
N TRP A 166 -9.35 -7.81 16.20
CA TRP A 166 -9.40 -6.35 16.34
C TRP A 166 -9.75 -5.89 17.75
N THR A 167 -10.70 -6.56 18.38
CA THR A 167 -11.14 -6.17 19.73
C THR A 167 -10.23 -6.67 20.84
N SER A 168 -9.33 -7.62 20.55
CA SER A 168 -8.27 -8.05 21.47
C SER A 168 -7.07 -7.08 21.50
N LEU A 169 -7.03 -6.12 20.57
CA LEU A 169 -6.00 -5.09 20.45
C LEU A 169 -6.66 -3.71 20.58
N PRO A 170 -6.63 -3.07 21.76
CA PRO A 170 -7.30 -1.78 21.96
C PRO A 170 -6.79 -0.69 21.00
N GLU A 171 -5.52 -0.71 20.60
CA GLU A 171 -4.96 0.22 19.61
C GLU A 171 -5.60 0.13 18.21
N ALA A 172 -6.28 -0.97 17.89
CA ALA A 172 -6.94 -1.13 16.60
C ALA A 172 -8.19 -0.22 16.47
N ILE A 173 -8.77 0.26 17.57
CA ILE A 173 -10.06 0.98 17.56
C ILE A 173 -10.05 2.22 16.65
N HIS A 174 -8.94 2.94 16.55
CA HIS A 174 -8.84 4.11 15.68
C HIS A 174 -9.02 3.74 14.21
N GLN A 175 -8.32 2.73 13.74
CA GLN A 175 -8.45 2.25 12.36
C GLN A 175 -9.82 1.60 12.11
N VAL A 176 -10.35 0.83 13.07
CA VAL A 176 -11.68 0.21 12.98
C VAL A 176 -12.77 1.29 12.84
N THR A 177 -12.69 2.37 13.61
CA THR A 177 -13.61 3.52 13.50
C THR A 177 -13.62 4.09 12.08
N ILE A 178 -12.44 4.25 11.45
CA ILE A 178 -12.36 4.77 10.07
C ILE A 178 -12.96 3.77 9.08
N VAL A 179 -12.66 2.48 9.18
CA VAL A 179 -13.14 1.46 8.25
C VAL A 179 -14.65 1.26 8.36
N MET A 180 -15.21 1.38 9.57
CA MET A 180 -16.67 1.25 9.78
C MET A 180 -17.44 2.53 9.48
N SER A 181 -16.78 3.68 9.36
CA SER A 181 -17.42 4.94 8.95
C SER A 181 -17.89 4.91 7.48
N ASP A 182 -18.49 6.00 7.03
CA ASP A 182 -18.86 6.23 5.64
C ASP A 182 -17.64 6.14 4.68
N ARG A 183 -16.41 6.36 5.18
CA ARG A 183 -15.17 6.31 4.40
C ARG A 183 -14.67 4.90 4.09
N GLY A 184 -15.28 3.86 4.66
CA GLY A 184 -14.85 2.46 4.49
C GLY A 184 -15.03 1.92 3.07
N ILE A 185 -15.92 2.53 2.26
CA ILE A 185 -16.12 2.15 0.84
C ILE A 185 -16.04 3.41 -0.02
N PRO A 186 -14.86 3.84 -0.47
CA PRO A 186 -14.75 4.91 -1.47
C PRO A 186 -15.52 4.53 -2.73
N LYS A 187 -16.19 5.49 -3.36
CA LYS A 187 -16.92 5.27 -4.62
C LYS A 187 -15.99 4.88 -5.76
N SER A 188 -14.75 5.38 -5.72
CA SER A 188 -13.71 5.12 -6.70
C SER A 188 -12.33 5.34 -6.09
N TYR A 189 -11.27 4.83 -6.73
CA TYR A 189 -9.90 5.21 -6.37
C TYR A 189 -9.63 6.71 -6.54
N ARG A 190 -10.35 7.39 -7.43
CA ARG A 190 -10.20 8.82 -7.69
C ARG A 190 -10.82 9.71 -6.60
N THR A 191 -11.67 9.19 -5.73
CA THR A 191 -12.47 9.95 -4.75
C THR A 191 -12.03 9.74 -3.31
N MET A 192 -10.76 9.40 -3.08
CA MET A 192 -10.21 9.17 -1.75
C MET A 192 -8.89 9.90 -1.53
N HIS A 193 -8.61 10.27 -0.29
CA HIS A 193 -7.28 10.70 0.12
C HIS A 193 -6.31 9.52 0.18
N GLY A 194 -4.99 9.82 0.16
CA GLY A 194 -3.94 8.85 0.45
C GLY A 194 -3.01 9.36 1.55
N PHE A 195 -2.33 8.45 2.22
CA PHE A 195 -1.41 8.76 3.30
C PHE A 195 -0.18 7.85 3.21
N GLY A 196 1.00 8.40 3.47
CA GLY A 196 2.19 7.59 3.71
C GLY A 196 2.08 6.74 4.97
N SER A 197 1.14 7.09 5.85
CA SER A 197 0.79 6.49 7.13
C SER A 197 1.91 6.54 8.18
N HIS A 198 3.09 6.05 7.83
CA HIS A 198 4.27 6.07 8.69
C HIS A 198 4.86 7.46 8.89
N THR A 199 5.62 7.60 9.96
CA THR A 199 6.59 8.68 10.07
C THR A 199 7.86 8.29 9.33
N TYR A 200 8.31 9.17 8.44
CA TYR A 200 9.61 9.11 7.76
C TYR A 200 10.51 10.24 8.28
N SER A 201 11.71 10.37 7.74
CA SER A 201 12.54 11.55 7.94
C SER A 201 12.92 12.20 6.61
N LEU A 202 13.06 13.52 6.64
CA LEU A 202 13.71 14.31 5.60
C LEU A 202 15.02 14.85 6.14
N ILE A 203 16.02 14.94 5.25
CA ILE A 203 17.38 15.37 5.58
C ILE A 203 17.77 16.43 4.55
N ASN A 204 18.13 17.62 5.04
CA ASN A 204 18.51 18.74 4.18
C ASN A 204 20.02 18.75 3.84
N GLU A 205 20.47 19.78 3.10
CA GLU A 205 21.87 19.93 2.69
C GLU A 205 22.84 20.15 3.86
N ASN A 206 22.35 20.57 5.02
CA ASN A 206 23.14 20.74 6.23
C ASN A 206 23.18 19.46 7.08
N ASP A 207 22.64 18.34 6.59
CA ASP A 207 22.45 17.09 7.32
C ASP A 207 21.54 17.23 8.56
N GLU A 208 20.67 18.25 8.57
CA GLU A 208 19.63 18.41 9.60
C GLU A 208 18.44 17.50 9.26
N ARG A 209 17.97 16.76 10.30
CA ARG A 209 16.84 15.85 10.18
C ARG A 209 15.56 16.47 10.72
N VAL A 210 14.45 16.23 10.01
CA VAL A 210 13.08 16.42 10.52
C VAL A 210 12.27 15.15 10.31
N TRP A 211 11.31 14.92 11.18
CA TRP A 211 10.31 13.86 11.00
C TRP A 211 9.18 14.35 10.12
N VAL A 212 8.63 13.46 9.29
CA VAL A 212 7.61 13.84 8.32
C VAL A 212 6.53 12.76 8.19
N LYS A 213 5.28 13.21 8.04
CA LYS A 213 4.17 12.38 7.53
C LYS A 213 3.71 12.93 6.18
N PHE A 214 3.50 12.05 5.21
CA PHE A 214 3.07 12.38 3.85
C PHE A 214 1.56 12.20 3.69
N HIS A 215 0.91 13.18 3.03
CA HIS A 215 -0.52 13.19 2.77
C HIS A 215 -0.79 13.45 1.29
N TRP A 216 -1.59 12.61 0.65
CA TRP A 216 -2.15 12.81 -0.67
C TRP A 216 -3.56 13.37 -0.54
N VAL A 217 -3.71 14.66 -0.68
CA VAL A 217 -5.01 15.34 -0.58
C VAL A 217 -5.70 15.29 -1.94
N CYS A 218 -6.74 14.49 -2.03
CA CYS A 218 -7.55 14.34 -3.25
C CYS A 218 -8.12 15.69 -3.69
N GLN A 219 -8.02 16.00 -4.98
CA GLN A 219 -8.56 17.23 -5.55
C GLN A 219 -9.94 17.04 -6.20
N GLN A 220 -10.38 15.79 -6.38
CA GLN A 220 -11.73 15.47 -6.77
C GLN A 220 -12.66 15.49 -5.55
N PRO A 221 -13.98 15.62 -5.73
CA PRO A 221 -14.93 15.45 -4.64
C PRO A 221 -14.76 14.09 -3.95
N ILE A 222 -14.77 14.09 -2.62
CA ILE A 222 -14.77 12.84 -1.84
C ILE A 222 -16.16 12.26 -1.86
N GLU A 223 -16.29 11.05 -2.39
CA GLU A 223 -17.54 10.33 -2.49
C GLU A 223 -17.35 8.89 -1.99
N ASN A 224 -18.32 8.41 -1.23
CA ASN A 224 -18.32 7.07 -0.64
C ASN A 224 -19.64 6.37 -0.97
N LEU A 225 -19.65 5.04 -0.90
CA LEU A 225 -20.82 4.20 -1.07
C LEU A 225 -21.32 3.70 0.31
N SER A 226 -22.63 3.62 0.47
CA SER A 226 -23.23 2.79 1.52
C SER A 226 -23.04 1.31 1.19
N ASP A 227 -23.20 0.43 2.18
CA ASP A 227 -23.13 -1.02 1.96
C ASP A 227 -24.15 -1.51 0.92
N ALA A 228 -25.35 -0.94 0.91
CA ALA A 228 -26.41 -1.29 -0.05
C ALA A 228 -26.04 -0.86 -1.48
N GLU A 229 -25.50 0.35 -1.66
CA GLU A 229 -25.02 0.83 -2.96
C GLU A 229 -23.82 -0.01 -3.43
N ALA A 230 -22.89 -0.31 -2.54
CA ALA A 230 -21.75 -1.16 -2.85
C ALA A 230 -22.17 -2.57 -3.28
N ALA A 231 -23.14 -3.18 -2.61
CA ALA A 231 -23.71 -4.48 -2.98
C ALA A 231 -24.30 -4.45 -4.39
N ASN A 232 -25.04 -3.39 -4.76
CA ASN A 232 -25.60 -3.22 -6.10
C ASN A 232 -24.49 -3.04 -7.15
N VAL A 233 -23.46 -2.25 -6.85
CA VAL A 233 -22.30 -2.07 -7.73
C VAL A 233 -21.58 -3.40 -7.94
N VAL A 234 -21.28 -4.13 -6.86
CA VAL A 234 -20.58 -5.43 -6.94
C VAL A 234 -21.39 -6.46 -7.74
N ALA A 235 -22.72 -6.44 -7.64
CA ALA A 235 -23.59 -7.34 -8.41
C ALA A 235 -23.54 -7.08 -9.92
N SER A 236 -23.31 -5.84 -10.35
CA SER A 236 -23.28 -5.43 -11.74
C SER A 236 -21.88 -5.27 -12.32
N ASP A 237 -20.93 -4.78 -11.53
CA ASP A 237 -19.53 -4.50 -11.94
C ASP A 237 -18.56 -4.70 -10.76
N ARG A 238 -17.90 -5.84 -10.75
CA ARG A 238 -16.90 -6.17 -9.70
C ARG A 238 -15.60 -5.34 -9.83
N GLU A 239 -15.32 -4.82 -11.01
CA GLU A 239 -14.15 -4.02 -11.38
C GLU A 239 -14.46 -2.52 -11.46
N SER A 240 -15.45 -2.05 -10.69
CA SER A 240 -16.00 -0.70 -10.79
C SER A 240 -14.96 0.42 -10.60
N HIS A 241 -14.04 0.27 -9.64
CA HIS A 241 -13.01 1.28 -9.39
C HIS A 241 -11.92 1.25 -10.47
N GLN A 242 -11.56 0.05 -10.95
CA GLN A 242 -10.60 -0.11 -12.05
C GLN A 242 -11.16 0.49 -13.33
N ARG A 243 -12.43 0.22 -13.66
CA ARG A 243 -13.11 0.79 -14.81
C ARG A 243 -13.17 2.31 -14.74
N ASP A 244 -13.58 2.86 -13.60
CA ASP A 244 -13.69 4.30 -13.39
C ASP A 244 -12.34 5.01 -13.62
N LEU A 245 -11.26 4.48 -13.02
CA LEU A 245 -9.91 5.04 -13.18
C LEU A 245 -9.45 4.98 -14.64
N PHE A 246 -9.60 3.81 -15.27
CA PHE A 246 -9.16 3.58 -16.64
C PHE A 246 -9.91 4.48 -17.62
N GLU A 247 -11.24 4.49 -17.54
CA GLU A 247 -12.07 5.28 -18.46
C GLU A 247 -11.93 6.79 -18.25
N ALA A 248 -11.70 7.24 -17.02
CA ALA A 248 -11.45 8.65 -16.75
C ALA A 248 -10.18 9.14 -17.45
N ILE A 249 -9.10 8.36 -17.36
CA ILE A 249 -7.84 8.67 -18.04
C ILE A 249 -8.00 8.64 -19.56
N GLU A 250 -8.71 7.64 -20.12
CA GLU A 250 -8.99 7.57 -21.56
C GLU A 250 -9.80 8.78 -22.08
N LYS A 251 -10.68 9.34 -21.23
CA LYS A 251 -11.48 10.52 -21.56
C LYS A 251 -10.75 11.84 -21.36
N GLY A 252 -9.51 11.82 -20.81
CA GLY A 252 -8.74 13.01 -20.45
C GLY A 252 -9.18 13.67 -19.15
N ASP A 253 -10.03 13.02 -18.33
CA ASP A 253 -10.40 13.44 -16.99
C ASP A 253 -9.36 12.93 -15.98
N PHE A 254 -8.21 13.62 -15.95
CA PHE A 254 -7.04 13.20 -15.20
C PHE A 254 -7.18 13.46 -13.70
N PRO A 255 -7.23 12.43 -12.85
CA PRO A 255 -7.34 12.62 -11.41
C PRO A 255 -6.04 13.19 -10.82
N LYS A 256 -6.20 14.04 -9.79
CA LYS A 256 -5.10 14.78 -9.15
C LYS A 256 -5.14 14.67 -7.64
N TRP A 257 -3.95 14.68 -7.05
CA TRP A 257 -3.75 14.77 -5.60
C TRP A 257 -2.62 15.75 -5.29
N LYS A 258 -2.84 16.57 -4.27
CA LYS A 258 -1.76 17.37 -3.69
C LYS A 258 -0.94 16.49 -2.75
N LEU A 259 0.38 16.48 -2.90
CA LEU A 259 1.27 16.01 -1.86
C LEU A 259 1.45 17.10 -0.83
N CYS A 260 1.11 16.79 0.41
CA CYS A 260 1.39 17.64 1.55
C CYS A 260 2.23 16.88 2.58
N ILE A 261 2.97 17.60 3.41
CA ILE A 261 3.72 17.04 4.52
C ILE A 261 3.33 17.72 5.82
N GLN A 262 3.35 16.95 6.92
CA GLN A 262 3.47 17.48 8.27
C GLN A 262 4.91 17.33 8.70
N VAL A 263 5.47 18.31 9.38
CA VAL A 263 6.87 18.33 9.82
C VAL A 263 6.95 18.48 11.31
N MET A 264 7.81 17.67 11.94
CA MET A 264 8.10 17.70 13.38
C MET A 264 9.62 17.67 13.55
N THR A 265 10.16 18.52 14.42
CA THR A 265 11.59 18.48 14.77
C THR A 265 11.89 17.32 15.70
N GLU A 266 13.17 16.94 15.83
CA GLU A 266 13.58 15.90 16.80
C GLU A 266 13.28 16.34 18.25
N GLU A 267 13.44 17.62 18.57
CA GLU A 267 13.10 18.17 19.88
C GLU A 267 11.59 18.07 20.15
N GLN A 268 10.75 18.42 19.19
CA GLN A 268 9.30 18.26 19.31
C GLN A 268 8.92 16.80 19.53
N ALA A 269 9.49 15.88 18.75
CA ALA A 269 9.22 14.46 18.88
C ALA A 269 9.56 13.90 20.27
N ASN A 270 10.68 14.34 20.84
CA ASN A 270 11.12 13.93 22.17
C ASN A 270 10.22 14.47 23.29
N ASN A 271 9.47 15.53 23.04
CA ASN A 271 8.57 16.18 24.01
C ASN A 271 7.08 15.90 23.76
N MET A 272 6.74 15.03 22.79
CA MET A 272 5.35 14.69 22.51
C MET A 272 4.74 13.90 23.67
N PRO A 273 3.46 14.16 24.01
CA PRO A 273 2.76 13.43 25.07
C PRO A 273 2.38 11.99 24.67
N TYR A 274 2.58 11.62 23.43
CA TYR A 274 2.41 10.27 22.87
C TYR A 274 3.54 9.96 21.90
N ASN A 275 3.74 8.68 21.58
CA ASN A 275 4.79 8.25 20.65
C ASN A 275 4.48 8.74 19.21
N PRO A 276 5.24 9.71 18.65
CA PRO A 276 4.98 10.23 17.30
C PRO A 276 5.29 9.24 16.18
N PHE A 277 5.91 8.11 16.53
CA PHE A 277 6.24 7.01 15.60
C PHE A 277 5.22 5.85 15.69
N ASP A 278 4.17 5.98 16.49
CA ASP A 278 3.09 5.00 16.58
C ASP A 278 2.17 5.11 15.36
N LEU A 279 2.08 4.03 14.59
CA LEU A 279 1.26 3.98 13.37
C LEU A 279 -0.25 4.02 13.66
N THR A 280 -0.69 3.81 14.90
CA THR A 280 -2.10 3.89 15.28
C THR A 280 -2.55 5.32 15.62
N LYS A 281 -1.60 6.29 15.56
CA LYS A 281 -1.81 7.69 15.94
C LYS A 281 -1.55 8.66 14.80
N VAL A 282 -2.28 9.77 14.82
CA VAL A 282 -2.08 10.91 13.91
C VAL A 282 -1.38 12.05 14.64
N TRP A 283 -0.75 12.93 13.89
CA TRP A 283 -0.36 14.26 14.35
C TRP A 283 -1.51 15.23 14.03
N TYR A 284 -1.95 16.01 14.99
CA TYR A 284 -3.06 16.93 14.77
C TYR A 284 -2.67 18.08 13.85
N HIS A 285 -3.59 18.48 12.96
CA HIS A 285 -3.33 19.51 11.95
C HIS A 285 -3.23 20.91 12.54
N ASP A 286 -3.80 21.17 13.71
CA ASP A 286 -3.69 22.41 14.45
C ASP A 286 -2.30 22.58 15.11
N GLU A 287 -1.64 21.48 15.45
CA GLU A 287 -0.28 21.45 15.99
C GLU A 287 0.79 21.33 14.88
N PHE A 288 0.53 20.49 13.89
CA PHE A 288 1.39 20.21 12.75
C PHE A 288 0.62 20.41 11.44
N PRO A 289 0.54 21.66 10.94
CA PRO A 289 -0.25 21.99 9.75
C PRO A 289 0.32 21.34 8.50
N LEU A 290 -0.55 21.11 7.51
CA LEU A 290 -0.16 20.60 6.21
C LEU A 290 0.62 21.65 5.42
N ILE A 291 1.79 21.28 4.92
CA ILE A 291 2.64 22.07 4.01
C ILE A 291 2.50 21.45 2.62
N GLU A 292 2.01 22.21 1.65
CA GLU A 292 1.91 21.76 0.27
C GLU A 292 3.30 21.61 -0.35
N VAL A 293 3.52 20.53 -1.11
CA VAL A 293 4.79 20.21 -1.77
C VAL A 293 4.64 20.22 -3.28
N GLY A 294 3.60 19.57 -3.81
CA GLY A 294 3.39 19.42 -5.23
C GLY A 294 2.10 18.71 -5.57
N VAL A 295 1.89 18.51 -6.87
CA VAL A 295 0.68 17.87 -7.40
C VAL A 295 1.06 16.65 -8.24
N MET A 296 0.40 15.53 -7.96
CA MET A 296 0.38 14.34 -8.80
C MET A 296 -0.84 14.39 -9.72
N GLU A 297 -0.63 14.14 -11.00
CA GLU A 297 -1.66 13.92 -12.01
C GLU A 297 -1.46 12.55 -12.64
N LEU A 298 -2.51 11.73 -12.73
CA LEU A 298 -2.49 10.44 -13.44
C LEU A 298 -3.09 10.64 -14.83
N ASN A 299 -2.29 10.45 -15.87
CA ASN A 299 -2.63 10.84 -17.25
C ASN A 299 -2.35 9.77 -18.31
N ARG A 300 -1.93 8.56 -17.91
CA ARG A 300 -1.66 7.48 -18.84
C ARG A 300 -2.00 6.11 -18.23
N ASN A 301 -2.80 5.33 -18.94
CA ASN A 301 -3.12 3.96 -18.58
C ASN A 301 -1.93 3.01 -18.84
N PRO A 302 -1.84 1.87 -18.13
CA PRO A 302 -0.96 0.77 -18.49
C PRO A 302 -1.27 0.24 -19.90
N GLU A 303 -0.23 -0.12 -20.66
CA GLU A 303 -0.39 -0.80 -21.94
C GLU A 303 -0.73 -2.28 -21.76
N ASN A 304 -0.25 -2.89 -20.70
CA ASN A 304 -0.52 -4.28 -20.34
C ASN A 304 -0.63 -4.42 -18.82
N TYR A 305 -1.79 -4.92 -18.36
CA TYR A 305 -2.06 -5.06 -16.92
C TYR A 305 -1.05 -5.96 -16.21
N PHE A 306 -0.71 -7.12 -16.81
CA PHE A 306 0.21 -8.06 -16.18
C PHE A 306 1.62 -7.45 -16.06
N GLN A 307 2.13 -6.87 -17.15
CA GLN A 307 3.45 -6.26 -17.19
C GLN A 307 3.57 -5.09 -16.20
N ASP A 308 2.61 -4.16 -16.24
CA ASP A 308 2.75 -2.85 -15.59
C ASP A 308 2.09 -2.80 -14.20
N VAL A 309 1.06 -3.63 -13.94
CA VAL A 309 0.31 -3.59 -12.68
C VAL A 309 0.55 -4.84 -11.83
N GLU A 310 0.41 -6.05 -12.43
CA GLU A 310 0.60 -7.28 -11.68
C GLU A 310 2.06 -7.48 -11.26
N GLN A 311 3.01 -7.15 -12.13
CA GLN A 311 4.44 -7.25 -11.86
C GLN A 311 5.05 -6.00 -11.18
N ALA A 312 4.26 -4.94 -10.95
CA ALA A 312 4.75 -3.80 -10.19
C ALA A 312 5.15 -4.22 -8.77
N ALA A 313 6.34 -3.80 -8.37
CA ALA A 313 6.94 -4.08 -7.06
C ALA A 313 7.18 -2.77 -6.32
N PHE A 314 6.62 -2.66 -5.12
CA PHE A 314 6.83 -1.53 -4.22
C PHE A 314 7.52 -2.01 -2.95
N ALA A 315 8.41 -1.20 -2.40
CA ALA A 315 9.02 -1.45 -1.10
C ALA A 315 9.33 -0.13 -0.39
N PRO A 316 8.90 0.07 0.87
CA PRO A 316 9.25 1.25 1.65
C PRO A 316 10.77 1.47 1.80
N SER A 317 11.58 0.41 1.59
CA SER A 317 13.04 0.48 1.57
C SER A 317 13.63 1.09 0.29
N THR A 318 12.82 1.33 -0.73
CA THR A 318 13.25 2.01 -1.97
C THR A 318 13.18 3.52 -1.73
N ILE A 319 14.31 4.11 -1.37
CA ILE A 319 14.45 5.54 -1.01
C ILE A 319 15.58 6.19 -1.80
N ILE A 320 15.62 7.52 -1.77
CA ILE A 320 16.62 8.38 -2.40
C ILE A 320 17.32 9.24 -1.36
N PRO A 321 18.49 9.85 -1.67
CA PRO A 321 19.13 10.82 -0.78
C PRO A 321 18.17 11.92 -0.34
N GLY A 322 18.26 12.33 0.93
CA GLY A 322 17.37 13.34 1.51
C GLY A 322 16.02 12.83 2.04
N VAL A 323 15.71 11.54 1.79
CA VAL A 323 14.57 10.82 2.39
C VAL A 323 15.11 9.63 3.19
N SER A 324 14.63 9.42 4.41
CA SER A 324 15.08 8.32 5.25
C SER A 324 13.98 7.80 6.17
N PHE A 325 14.33 6.87 7.03
CA PHE A 325 13.42 6.15 7.92
C PHE A 325 13.29 6.82 9.28
N SER A 326 12.36 6.33 10.08
CA SER A 326 12.14 6.71 11.47
C SER A 326 12.18 5.48 12.37
N PRO A 327 12.12 5.66 13.70
CA PRO A 327 11.95 4.57 14.67
C PRO A 327 10.60 3.86 14.65
N ASP A 328 9.67 4.23 13.75
CA ASP A 328 8.40 3.53 13.58
C ASP A 328 8.63 2.03 13.37
N ARG A 329 8.22 1.20 14.35
CA ARG A 329 8.45 -0.25 14.34
C ARG A 329 7.78 -0.93 13.14
N MET A 330 6.56 -0.49 12.78
CA MET A 330 5.86 -1.02 11.62
C MET A 330 6.60 -0.71 10.31
N LEU A 331 7.14 0.51 10.17
CA LEU A 331 8.00 0.85 9.04
C LEU A 331 9.22 -0.05 8.98
N GLN A 332 9.93 -0.24 10.11
CA GLN A 332 11.13 -1.08 10.18
C GLN A 332 10.87 -2.51 9.73
N GLY A 333 9.75 -3.13 10.15
CA GLY A 333 9.35 -4.47 9.69
C GLY A 333 9.03 -4.51 8.19
N ARG A 334 8.47 -3.45 7.64
CA ARG A 334 8.15 -3.32 6.21
C ARG A 334 9.39 -3.18 5.31
N LEU A 335 10.52 -2.67 5.84
CA LEU A 335 11.76 -2.54 5.07
C LEU A 335 12.29 -3.89 4.58
N PHE A 336 12.12 -4.94 5.38
CA PHE A 336 12.49 -6.30 4.99
C PHE A 336 11.39 -6.99 4.18
N SER A 337 10.15 -7.03 4.72
CA SER A 337 9.10 -7.94 4.26
C SER A 337 8.64 -7.68 2.82
N TYR A 338 8.63 -6.42 2.37
CA TYR A 338 8.21 -6.07 1.01
C TYR A 338 9.21 -6.57 -0.03
N ALA A 339 10.49 -6.27 0.14
CA ALA A 339 11.51 -6.71 -0.80
C ALA A 339 11.64 -8.25 -0.85
N ASP A 340 11.48 -8.92 0.29
CA ASP A 340 11.45 -10.38 0.36
C ASP A 340 10.26 -10.97 -0.41
N ALA A 341 9.06 -10.45 -0.18
CA ALA A 341 7.86 -10.88 -0.89
C ALA A 341 7.98 -10.67 -2.42
N GLN A 342 8.59 -9.58 -2.88
CA GLN A 342 8.79 -9.34 -4.30
C GLN A 342 9.77 -10.34 -4.92
N ARG A 343 10.85 -10.70 -4.22
CA ARG A 343 11.78 -11.75 -4.67
C ARG A 343 11.07 -13.10 -4.80
N TYR A 344 10.20 -13.44 -3.88
CA TYR A 344 9.37 -14.65 -3.95
C TYR A 344 8.42 -14.64 -5.15
N ARG A 345 7.74 -13.51 -5.40
CA ARG A 345 6.73 -13.41 -6.46
C ARG A 345 7.32 -13.30 -7.87
N LEU A 346 8.40 -12.55 -8.03
CA LEU A 346 8.92 -12.05 -9.32
C LEU A 346 10.36 -12.50 -9.62
N GLY A 347 11.04 -13.08 -8.64
CA GLY A 347 12.45 -13.49 -8.76
C GLY A 347 13.44 -12.41 -8.32
N ALA A 348 14.71 -12.80 -8.21
CA ALA A 348 15.78 -11.96 -7.67
C ALA A 348 16.01 -10.66 -8.45
N ASN A 349 15.78 -10.69 -9.76
CA ASN A 349 16.04 -9.57 -10.69
C ASN A 349 14.76 -8.77 -11.04
N TYR A 350 13.74 -8.74 -10.17
CA TYR A 350 12.48 -8.04 -10.41
C TYR A 350 12.62 -6.53 -10.69
N HIS A 351 13.75 -5.93 -10.27
CA HIS A 351 14.08 -4.53 -10.56
C HIS A 351 14.41 -4.27 -12.04
N GLN A 352 14.58 -5.32 -12.88
CA GLN A 352 14.77 -5.20 -14.32
C GLN A 352 13.45 -5.20 -15.12
N ILE A 353 12.32 -5.56 -14.47
CA ILE A 353 10.99 -5.43 -15.08
C ILE A 353 10.73 -3.93 -15.32
N PRO A 354 10.30 -3.50 -16.54
CA PRO A 354 10.26 -2.09 -16.92
C PRO A 354 9.56 -1.16 -15.92
N VAL A 355 8.42 -1.57 -15.36
CA VAL A 355 7.69 -0.77 -14.36
C VAL A 355 8.46 -0.63 -13.04
N ASN A 356 9.41 -1.51 -12.75
CA ASN A 356 10.23 -1.49 -11.53
C ASN A 356 11.61 -0.89 -11.77
N ALA A 357 12.05 -0.83 -13.02
CA ALA A 357 13.39 -0.39 -13.37
C ALA A 357 13.59 1.11 -13.09
N PRO A 358 14.72 1.50 -12.47
CA PRO A 358 15.08 2.90 -12.37
C PRO A 358 15.31 3.52 -13.75
N GLN A 359 15.00 4.80 -13.89
CA GLN A 359 15.28 5.58 -15.11
C GLN A 359 16.63 6.29 -15.06
N CYS A 360 17.32 6.25 -13.92
CA CYS A 360 18.68 6.74 -13.76
C CYS A 360 19.71 5.62 -14.05
N PRO A 361 20.99 5.95 -14.29
CA PRO A 361 22.06 4.96 -14.38
C PRO A 361 22.15 4.12 -13.11
N VAL A 362 22.24 2.78 -13.27
CA VAL A 362 22.43 1.84 -12.17
C VAL A 362 23.80 1.21 -12.27
N ASN A 363 24.58 1.32 -11.20
CA ASN A 363 25.86 0.66 -11.03
C ASN A 363 25.80 -0.22 -9.77
N SER A 364 25.67 -1.51 -9.96
CA SER A 364 25.64 -2.50 -8.88
C SER A 364 26.46 -3.70 -9.25
N TYR A 365 27.20 -4.29 -8.32
CA TYR A 365 27.88 -5.56 -8.53
C TYR A 365 27.08 -6.78 -8.07
N HIS A 366 25.78 -6.63 -7.83
CA HIS A 366 24.88 -7.78 -7.75
C HIS A 366 24.88 -8.50 -9.09
N ARG A 367 25.05 -9.81 -9.07
CA ARG A 367 25.25 -10.59 -10.28
C ARG A 367 24.29 -11.75 -10.36
N ASP A 368 24.14 -12.22 -11.60
CA ASP A 368 23.51 -13.48 -11.92
C ASP A 368 22.07 -13.59 -11.39
N GLY A 369 21.64 -14.78 -11.12
CA GLY A 369 20.27 -15.05 -10.70
C GLY A 369 19.32 -15.18 -11.89
N GLN A 370 18.17 -15.77 -11.63
CA GLN A 370 17.15 -16.07 -12.61
C GLN A 370 16.66 -14.81 -13.34
N GLY A 371 16.61 -14.86 -14.67
CA GLY A 371 16.12 -13.76 -15.50
C GLY A 371 17.05 -12.56 -15.62
N ARG A 372 18.33 -12.67 -15.29
CA ARG A 372 19.30 -11.59 -15.49
C ARG A 372 19.56 -11.33 -16.97
N VAL A 373 19.37 -10.08 -17.43
CA VAL A 373 19.44 -9.72 -18.85
C VAL A 373 20.23 -8.44 -19.16
N ASP A 374 20.88 -7.81 -18.14
CA ASP A 374 21.60 -6.54 -18.27
C ASP A 374 23.14 -6.71 -18.41
N GLY A 375 23.62 -7.92 -18.68
CA GLY A 375 25.03 -8.23 -18.81
C GLY A 375 25.83 -8.07 -17.51
N ASN A 376 25.19 -8.11 -16.34
CA ASN A 376 25.82 -7.88 -15.04
C ASN A 376 26.58 -6.53 -14.98
N HIS A 377 26.03 -5.50 -15.60
CA HIS A 377 26.60 -4.14 -15.73
C HIS A 377 27.98 -4.11 -16.46
N GLY A 378 28.32 -5.16 -17.22
CA GLY A 378 29.50 -5.19 -18.08
C GLY A 378 30.83 -5.36 -17.37
N SER A 379 30.89 -5.31 -16.05
CA SER A 379 32.18 -5.46 -15.31
C SER A 379 32.52 -6.91 -15.01
N THR A 380 33.83 -7.21 -15.02
CA THR A 380 34.38 -8.47 -14.52
C THR A 380 34.63 -8.47 -13.01
N ILE A 381 34.61 -7.29 -12.39
CA ILE A 381 34.83 -7.11 -10.94
C ILE A 381 33.50 -7.22 -10.22
N GLY A 382 33.30 -8.26 -9.43
CA GLY A 382 32.07 -8.50 -8.66
C GLY A 382 32.25 -8.34 -7.15
N TYR A 383 33.20 -7.52 -6.71
CA TYR A 383 33.56 -7.34 -5.30
C TYR A 383 34.08 -5.93 -5.02
N ALA A 384 33.91 -5.48 -3.79
CA ALA A 384 34.50 -4.27 -3.25
C ALA A 384 35.00 -4.56 -1.81
N PRO A 385 36.13 -3.95 -1.35
CA PRO A 385 36.97 -3.03 -2.11
C PRO A 385 37.78 -3.76 -3.19
N ASN A 386 38.20 -3.02 -4.22
CA ASN A 386 39.10 -3.53 -5.27
C ASN A 386 40.12 -2.46 -5.65
N SER A 387 41.21 -2.88 -6.35
CA SER A 387 42.30 -1.99 -6.77
C SER A 387 42.12 -1.43 -8.19
N PHE A 388 40.95 -1.65 -8.82
CA PHE A 388 40.69 -1.31 -10.22
C PHE A 388 39.87 -0.02 -10.36
N GLY A 389 39.49 0.62 -9.26
CA GLY A 389 38.71 1.84 -9.26
C GLY A 389 37.22 1.66 -9.63
N GLU A 390 36.71 0.42 -9.57
CA GLU A 390 35.28 0.12 -9.78
C GLU A 390 34.53 0.09 -8.47
N TRP A 391 33.24 0.38 -8.51
CA TRP A 391 32.30 0.35 -7.38
C TRP A 391 32.67 1.34 -6.26
N ALA A 392 33.05 2.57 -6.65
CA ALA A 392 33.39 3.62 -5.70
C ALA A 392 32.19 4.00 -4.85
N GLU A 393 32.42 4.07 -3.54
CA GLU A 393 31.44 4.55 -2.57
C GLU A 393 31.14 6.05 -2.77
N GLN A 394 29.97 6.49 -2.32
CA GLN A 394 29.50 7.88 -2.40
C GLN A 394 29.23 8.45 -0.99
N PRO A 395 30.27 8.71 -0.18
CA PRO A 395 30.13 9.06 1.23
C PRO A 395 29.36 10.37 1.49
N GLN A 396 29.24 11.24 0.48
CA GLN A 396 28.46 12.49 0.56
C GLN A 396 26.95 12.24 0.74
N PHE A 397 26.46 11.03 0.48
CA PHE A 397 25.07 10.65 0.67
C PHE A 397 24.82 9.90 2.00
N LYS A 398 25.82 9.82 2.87
CA LYS A 398 25.66 9.21 4.19
C LYS A 398 24.68 10.03 5.02
N ASN A 399 23.66 9.36 5.56
CA ASN A 399 22.71 10.02 6.46
C ASN A 399 23.37 10.37 7.81
N PRO A 400 22.94 11.45 8.49
CA PRO A 400 23.37 11.74 9.84
C PRO A 400 22.96 10.62 10.80
N GLY A 401 23.71 10.43 11.87
CA GLY A 401 23.38 9.48 12.92
C GLY A 401 22.02 9.77 13.57
N LEU A 402 21.40 8.74 14.12
CA LEU A 402 20.25 8.88 15.00
C LEU A 402 20.69 8.51 16.42
N ASP A 403 20.57 9.44 17.33
CA ASP A 403 20.88 9.20 18.72
C ASP A 403 19.81 8.32 19.36
N VAL A 404 20.25 7.18 19.90
CA VAL A 404 19.38 6.24 20.60
C VAL A 404 19.96 5.94 21.98
N SER A 405 19.08 5.71 22.96
CA SER A 405 19.47 5.37 24.32
C SER A 405 18.64 4.20 24.85
N GLY A 406 19.13 3.56 25.93
CA GLY A 406 18.46 2.45 26.59
C GLY A 406 19.07 1.08 26.25
N ALA A 407 18.62 0.06 26.97
CA ALA A 407 19.04 -1.32 26.76
C ALA A 407 18.30 -1.94 25.57
N ALA A 408 18.92 -2.87 24.87
CA ALA A 408 18.24 -3.69 23.86
C ALA A 408 17.37 -4.72 24.59
N TYR A 409 16.05 -4.58 24.48
CA TYR A 409 15.06 -5.43 25.17
C TYR A 409 13.72 -5.48 24.44
N GLN A 410 12.85 -6.39 24.83
CA GLN A 410 11.45 -6.44 24.38
C GLN A 410 10.62 -5.51 25.27
N TYR A 411 10.49 -4.25 24.87
CA TYR A 411 9.70 -3.26 25.60
C TYR A 411 8.21 -3.43 25.30
N ASP A 412 7.39 -3.42 26.35
CA ASP A 412 5.95 -3.40 26.24
C ASP A 412 5.48 -1.99 25.83
N PHE A 413 4.77 -1.91 24.72
CA PHE A 413 4.17 -0.67 24.24
C PHE A 413 3.15 -0.07 25.21
N TYR A 414 2.41 -0.93 25.93
CA TYR A 414 1.38 -0.47 26.85
C TYR A 414 1.96 0.26 28.06
N GLU A 415 3.23 0.03 28.37
CA GLU A 415 3.95 0.76 29.42
C GLU A 415 4.38 2.16 28.96
N ASP A 416 4.66 2.34 27.66
CA ASP A 416 5.05 3.62 27.06
C ASP A 416 3.84 4.50 26.75
N ASP A 417 2.83 3.94 26.09
CA ASP A 417 1.64 4.66 25.65
C ASP A 417 0.42 3.72 25.62
N SER A 418 -0.50 3.93 26.57
CA SER A 418 -1.75 3.17 26.71
C SER A 418 -3.01 3.99 26.38
N ASP A 419 -2.88 5.21 25.87
CA ASP A 419 -4.01 6.00 25.40
C ASP A 419 -4.41 5.59 23.96
N PHE A 420 -5.33 4.66 23.87
CA PHE A 420 -5.90 4.19 22.58
C PHE A 420 -7.18 4.91 22.19
N TYR A 421 -7.79 5.68 23.08
CA TYR A 421 -9.19 6.11 22.99
C TYR A 421 -9.36 7.59 22.70
N THR A 422 -8.43 8.44 23.10
CA THR A 422 -8.54 9.91 22.90
C THR A 422 -8.65 10.29 21.43
N GLN A 423 -7.82 9.73 20.54
CA GLN A 423 -7.83 10.11 19.12
C GLN A 423 -9.08 9.60 18.37
N PRO A 424 -9.50 8.34 18.48
CA PRO A 424 -10.75 7.90 17.86
C PRO A 424 -11.99 8.57 18.46
N GLY A 425 -11.99 8.93 19.76
CA GLY A 425 -13.04 9.74 20.38
C GLY A 425 -13.13 11.14 19.77
N LYS A 426 -11.98 11.81 19.53
CA LYS A 426 -11.96 13.08 18.79
C LYS A 426 -12.51 12.93 17.37
N LEU A 427 -12.12 11.86 16.66
CA LEU A 427 -12.63 11.56 15.32
C LEU A 427 -14.15 11.37 15.34
N PHE A 428 -14.68 10.60 16.29
CA PHE A 428 -16.12 10.38 16.45
C PHE A 428 -16.88 11.70 16.66
N ARG A 429 -16.39 12.57 17.53
CA ARG A 429 -17.02 13.88 17.80
C ARG A 429 -16.98 14.85 16.62
N LEU A 430 -16.06 14.68 15.66
CA LEU A 430 -16.02 15.45 14.41
C LEU A 430 -17.06 14.98 13.38
N MET A 431 -17.63 13.79 13.54
CA MET A 431 -18.67 13.28 12.63
C MET A 431 -20.01 13.97 12.89
N SER A 432 -20.76 14.26 11.81
CA SER A 432 -22.14 14.68 11.96
C SER A 432 -23.00 13.55 12.56
N PRO A 433 -24.15 13.86 13.17
CA PRO A 433 -25.05 12.82 13.71
C PRO A 433 -25.41 11.74 12.69
N GLU A 434 -25.59 12.11 11.42
CA GLU A 434 -25.90 11.17 10.34
C GLU A 434 -24.71 10.22 10.09
N LYS A 435 -23.49 10.72 10.12
CA LYS A 435 -22.28 9.90 9.95
C LYS A 435 -22.02 9.02 11.17
N GLN A 436 -22.33 9.48 12.36
CA GLN A 436 -22.29 8.65 13.57
C GLN A 436 -23.29 7.49 13.46
N GLN A 437 -24.51 7.76 13.01
CA GLN A 437 -25.51 6.72 12.80
C GLN A 437 -25.07 5.68 11.76
N ILE A 438 -24.49 6.12 10.63
CA ILE A 438 -23.90 5.24 9.61
C ILE A 438 -22.80 4.36 10.23
N LEU A 439 -21.93 4.92 11.08
CA LEU A 439 -20.88 4.17 11.77
C LEU A 439 -21.47 3.06 12.65
N PHE A 440 -22.55 3.34 13.41
CA PHE A 440 -23.21 2.35 14.26
C PHE A 440 -23.83 1.23 13.43
N GLU A 441 -24.55 1.56 12.38
CA GLU A 441 -25.25 0.61 11.50
C GLU A 441 -24.25 -0.29 10.76
N ASN A 442 -23.20 0.29 10.18
CA ASN A 442 -22.12 -0.47 9.51
C ASN A 442 -21.41 -1.42 10.47
N THR A 443 -21.14 -0.96 11.70
CA THR A 443 -20.52 -1.81 12.74
C THR A 443 -21.41 -2.97 13.09
N ALA A 444 -22.68 -2.73 13.34
CA ALA A 444 -23.64 -3.79 13.69
C ALA A 444 -23.81 -4.81 12.55
N ALA A 445 -23.91 -4.35 11.30
CA ALA A 445 -24.02 -5.22 10.14
C ALA A 445 -22.75 -6.07 9.94
N ALA A 446 -21.56 -5.48 10.11
CA ALA A 446 -20.29 -6.21 9.99
C ALA A 446 -20.07 -7.23 11.12
N MET A 447 -20.77 -7.11 12.24
CA MET A 447 -20.71 -8.04 13.38
C MET A 447 -21.85 -9.07 13.37
N ASP A 448 -22.58 -9.21 12.28
CA ASP A 448 -23.60 -10.26 12.18
C ASP A 448 -22.98 -11.66 12.36
N GLY A 449 -23.61 -12.50 13.19
CA GLY A 449 -23.13 -13.83 13.55
C GLY A 449 -21.90 -13.88 14.47
N VAL A 450 -21.32 -12.75 14.85
CA VAL A 450 -20.19 -12.69 15.81
C VAL A 450 -20.72 -12.95 17.24
N PRO A 451 -20.00 -13.73 18.09
CA PRO A 451 -20.41 -13.98 19.48
C PRO A 451 -20.60 -12.71 20.32
N ASP A 452 -21.59 -12.71 21.20
CA ASP A 452 -21.98 -11.53 21.98
C ASP A 452 -20.84 -10.97 22.86
N PHE A 453 -19.99 -11.82 23.43
CA PHE A 453 -18.87 -11.34 24.25
C PHE A 453 -17.84 -10.51 23.44
N ILE A 454 -17.69 -10.76 22.13
CA ILE A 454 -16.83 -9.98 21.23
C ILE A 454 -17.53 -8.64 20.91
N LYS A 455 -18.85 -8.67 20.65
CA LYS A 455 -19.66 -7.47 20.42
C LYS A 455 -19.62 -6.55 21.64
N GLU A 456 -19.80 -7.11 22.84
CA GLU A 456 -19.70 -6.39 24.11
C GLU A 456 -18.33 -5.74 24.28
N ARG A 457 -17.24 -6.50 24.05
CA ARG A 457 -15.87 -5.99 24.12
C ARG A 457 -15.65 -4.80 23.17
N HIS A 458 -16.17 -4.91 21.94
CA HIS A 458 -16.09 -3.81 20.98
C HIS A 458 -16.86 -2.56 21.45
N ALA A 459 -18.10 -2.74 21.90
CA ALA A 459 -18.91 -1.62 22.40
C ALA A 459 -18.26 -0.94 23.61
N LYS A 460 -17.60 -1.70 24.50
CA LYS A 460 -16.84 -1.14 25.63
C LYS A 460 -15.63 -0.33 25.16
N HIS A 461 -14.89 -0.76 24.14
CA HIS A 461 -13.85 0.08 23.52
C HIS A 461 -14.41 1.36 22.91
N CYS A 462 -15.55 1.29 22.22
CA CYS A 462 -16.22 2.47 21.68
C CYS A 462 -16.65 3.43 22.80
N TYR A 463 -17.14 2.90 23.94
CA TYR A 463 -17.55 3.70 25.09
C TYR A 463 -16.36 4.45 25.73
N GLN A 464 -15.19 3.81 25.79
CA GLN A 464 -13.97 4.48 26.25
C GLN A 464 -13.53 5.63 25.31
N CYS A 465 -13.82 5.52 24.01
CA CYS A 465 -13.59 6.63 23.08
C CYS A 465 -14.55 7.80 23.34
N ASP A 466 -15.84 7.49 23.50
CA ASP A 466 -16.92 8.43 23.81
C ASP A 466 -18.15 7.64 24.27
N PRO A 467 -18.83 8.00 25.38
CA PRO A 467 -20.03 7.29 25.84
C PRO A 467 -21.09 7.15 24.77
N ALA A 468 -21.37 8.22 23.99
CA ALA A 468 -22.38 8.18 22.92
C ALA A 468 -21.99 7.20 21.78
N TYR A 469 -20.69 6.98 21.55
CA TYR A 469 -20.21 6.00 20.58
C TYR A 469 -20.51 4.58 21.05
N GLY A 470 -20.18 4.24 22.29
CA GLY A 470 -20.45 2.92 22.85
C GLY A 470 -21.94 2.59 22.94
N GLU A 471 -22.74 3.53 23.45
CA GLU A 471 -24.20 3.40 23.56
C GLU A 471 -24.86 3.26 22.17
N GLY A 472 -24.39 4.05 21.19
CA GLY A 472 -24.87 3.97 19.80
C GLY A 472 -24.62 2.62 19.15
N VAL A 473 -23.41 2.07 19.33
CA VAL A 473 -23.05 0.73 18.84
C VAL A 473 -23.86 -0.36 19.55
N ALA A 474 -23.99 -0.30 20.88
CA ALA A 474 -24.78 -1.27 21.65
C ALA A 474 -26.24 -1.29 21.20
N LYS A 475 -26.83 -0.10 21.00
CA LYS A 475 -28.20 0.05 20.48
C LYS A 475 -28.35 -0.56 19.08
N ALA A 476 -27.41 -0.28 18.18
CA ALA A 476 -27.43 -0.82 16.81
C ALA A 476 -27.29 -2.35 16.79
N LEU A 477 -26.51 -2.93 17.71
CA LEU A 477 -26.38 -4.37 17.91
C LEU A 477 -27.61 -5.00 18.58
N GLY A 478 -28.56 -4.21 19.08
CA GLY A 478 -29.71 -4.69 19.85
C GLY A 478 -29.35 -5.26 21.21
N MET A 479 -28.22 -4.85 21.80
CA MET A 479 -27.69 -5.39 23.05
C MET A 479 -27.88 -4.40 24.21
N ASN A 480 -28.19 -4.93 25.39
CA ASN A 480 -28.15 -4.15 26.63
C ASN A 480 -26.82 -4.44 27.34
N ILE A 481 -25.87 -3.52 27.20
CA ILE A 481 -24.51 -3.65 27.71
C ILE A 481 -24.35 -2.80 28.98
N ASP A 482 -23.80 -3.39 30.02
CA ASP A 482 -23.39 -2.64 31.22
C ASP A 482 -22.00 -2.01 30.98
N PHE A 483 -21.96 -0.68 31.05
CA PHE A 483 -20.73 0.11 30.92
C PHE A 483 -20.18 0.59 32.28
N SER A 484 -20.76 0.16 33.41
CA SER A 484 -20.32 0.63 34.73
C SER A 484 -18.92 0.18 35.12
N ASP A 485 -18.40 -0.86 34.51
CA ASP A 485 -17.02 -1.39 34.66
C ASP A 485 -16.01 -0.72 33.75
N VAL A 486 -16.45 0.12 32.81
CA VAL A 486 -15.60 0.82 31.87
C VAL A 486 -15.08 2.13 32.52
N LYS A 487 -13.74 2.26 32.58
CA LYS A 487 -13.05 3.41 33.19
C LYS A 487 -12.57 4.39 32.13
#